data_11017381b6ea0e372ac1207489a2c76c
#
_entry.id   11017381b6ea0e372ac1207489a2c76c
#
_cell.length_a   1.000
_cell.length_b   1.000
_cell.length_c   1.000
_cell.angle_alpha   90.00
_cell.angle_beta   90.00
_cell.angle_gamma   90.00
#
_symmetry.space_group_name_H-M   'P 1'
#
loop_
_entity.id
_entity.type
_entity.pdbx_description
1 polymer ?
#
loop_
_entity_poly.entity_id
_entity_poly.type
_entity_poly.pdbx_seq_one_letter_code
_entity_poly.pdbx_strand_id
1 'polypeptide(L)' 'MILQTHKIYRRMAKIQNETAYKAAMERIEELMPLVDENTPRDDKNLVELDLLSALVEDYEEEHYPI' A
#
# COMPACT_ATOMS: atom_id res chain seq x y z
N MET A 1 0.89 -4.66 25.91
CA MET A 1 -0.35 -5.10 25.29
C MET A 1 -0.68 -4.38 24.03
N ILE A 2 -0.86 -3.11 24.12
CA ILE A 2 -1.18 -2.31 22.95
C ILE A 2 -0.08 -2.42 21.91
N LEU A 3 1.16 -2.42 22.35
CA LEU A 3 2.30 -2.51 21.44
C LEU A 3 2.33 -3.82 20.68
N GLN A 4 1.98 -4.91 21.35
CA GLN A 4 1.94 -6.20 20.68
C GLN A 4 0.84 -6.28 19.67
N THR A 5 -0.32 -5.77 20.01
CA THR A 5 -1.42 -5.70 19.07
C THR A 5 -1.02 -4.91 17.85
N HIS A 6 -0.29 -3.81 18.06
CA HIS A 6 0.18 -2.97 16.99
C HIS A 6 1.11 -3.74 16.04
N LYS A 7 2.04 -4.50 16.61
CA LYS A 7 2.96 -5.29 15.82
C LYS A 7 2.24 -6.33 14.98
N ILE A 8 1.30 -7.02 15.58
CA ILE A 8 0.55 -8.04 14.86
C ILE A 8 -0.20 -7.41 13.70
N TYR A 9 -0.82 -6.27 13.94
CA TYR A 9 -1.56 -5.58 12.91
C TYR A 9 -0.65 -5.21 11.74
N ARG A 10 0.54 -4.72 12.02
CA ARG A 10 1.45 -4.32 10.96
C ARG A 10 1.87 -5.50 10.10
N ARG A 11 2.08 -6.66 10.72
CA ARG A 11 2.40 -7.85 9.95
C ARG A 11 1.28 -8.23 9.01
N MET A 12 0.06 -8.14 9.49
CA MET A 12 -1.10 -8.52 8.68
C MET A 12 -1.31 -7.58 7.52
N ALA A 13 -0.85 -6.37 7.64
CA ALA A 13 -1.03 -5.37 6.60
C ALA A 13 0.08 -5.38 5.55
N LYS A 14 0.97 -6.36 5.62
CA LYS A 14 2.14 -6.40 4.76
C LYS A 14 1.89 -7.29 3.54
N ILE A 15 2.39 -6.87 2.39
CA ILE A 15 2.36 -7.73 1.21
C ILE A 15 3.31 -8.90 1.43
N GLN A 16 2.83 -10.12 1.25
CA GLN A 16 3.59 -11.28 1.64
C GLN A 16 4.03 -12.17 0.49
N ASN A 17 3.54 -11.93 -0.72
CA ASN A 17 3.93 -12.77 -1.84
C ASN A 17 3.79 -11.99 -3.13
N GLU A 18 4.30 -12.59 -4.20
CA GLU A 18 4.32 -11.94 -5.50
C GLU A 18 2.91 -11.70 -6.05
N THR A 19 2.00 -12.61 -5.80
CA THR A 19 0.63 -12.45 -6.27
C THR A 19 -0.03 -11.22 -5.65
N ALA A 20 0.15 -11.05 -4.34
CA ALA A 20 -0.40 -9.89 -3.67
C ALA A 20 0.28 -8.60 -4.15
N TYR A 21 1.58 -8.67 -4.42
CA TYR A 21 2.32 -7.53 -4.94
C TYR A 21 1.76 -7.11 -6.30
N LYS A 22 1.55 -8.06 -7.18
CA LYS A 22 1.01 -7.74 -8.51
C LYS A 22 -0.40 -7.20 -8.43
N ALA A 23 -1.23 -7.77 -7.55
CA ALA A 23 -2.58 -7.26 -7.37
C ALA A 23 -2.56 -5.81 -6.88
N ALA A 24 -1.66 -5.50 -5.97
CA ALA A 24 -1.53 -4.12 -5.48
C ALA A 24 -1.10 -3.18 -6.60
N MET A 25 -0.16 -3.62 -7.42
CA MET A 25 0.29 -2.79 -8.54
C MET A 25 -0.83 -2.53 -9.54
N GLU A 26 -1.64 -3.55 -9.82
CA GLU A 26 -2.77 -3.38 -10.73
C GLU A 26 -3.77 -2.39 -10.18
N ARG A 27 -4.05 -2.47 -8.87
CA ARG A 27 -4.98 -1.55 -8.27
C ARG A 27 -4.45 -0.12 -8.27
N ILE A 28 -3.15 0.04 -8.05
CA ILE A 28 -2.53 1.35 -8.14
C ILE A 28 -2.76 1.96 -9.53
N GLU A 29 -2.57 1.14 -10.56
CA GLU A 29 -2.79 1.62 -11.93
C GLU A 29 -4.24 2.04 -12.16
N GLU A 30 -5.19 1.34 -11.55
CA GLU A 30 -6.59 1.72 -11.65
C GLU A 30 -6.90 3.03 -10.93
N LEU A 31 -6.22 3.27 -9.81
CA LEU A 31 -6.48 4.43 -8.99
C LEU A 31 -5.82 5.71 -9.52
N MET A 32 -4.68 5.57 -10.18
CA MET A 32 -3.93 6.75 -10.60
C MET A 32 -4.72 7.72 -11.47
N PRO A 33 -5.50 7.26 -12.45
CA PRO A 33 -6.28 8.21 -13.25
C PRO A 33 -7.46 8.84 -12.51
N LEU A 34 -7.79 8.33 -11.31
CA LEU A 34 -8.91 8.85 -10.54
C LEU A 34 -8.51 9.96 -9.59
N VAL A 35 -7.22 10.26 -9.48
CA VAL A 35 -6.71 11.28 -8.57
C VAL A 35 -5.78 12.22 -9.33
N ASP A 36 -5.65 13.44 -8.82
CA ASP A 36 -4.70 14.39 -9.37
C ASP A 36 -4.28 15.34 -8.25
N GLU A 37 -3.53 16.38 -8.61
CA GLU A 37 -2.99 17.29 -7.61
C GLU A 37 -4.08 18.10 -6.90
N ASN A 38 -5.29 18.14 -7.46
CA ASN A 38 -6.41 18.85 -6.85
C ASN A 38 -7.29 17.94 -6.01
N THR A 39 -6.99 16.64 -5.96
CA THR A 39 -7.79 15.71 -5.19
C THR A 39 -7.63 15.97 -3.71
N PRO A 40 -8.74 16.07 -2.95
CA PRO A 40 -8.64 16.28 -1.50
C PRO A 40 -7.89 15.13 -0.82
N ARG A 41 -7.19 15.46 0.25
CA ARG A 41 -6.40 14.48 0.96
C ARG A 41 -7.20 13.35 1.56
N ASP A 42 -8.46 13.60 1.88
CA ASP A 42 -9.32 12.58 2.46
C ASP A 42 -10.17 11.87 1.43
N ASP A 43 -9.92 12.10 0.14
CA ASP A 43 -10.61 11.36 -0.90
C ASP A 43 -10.27 9.87 -0.79
N LYS A 44 -11.29 9.02 -0.90
CA LYS A 44 -11.07 7.60 -0.67
C LYS A 44 -10.10 6.97 -1.66
N ASN A 45 -10.12 7.44 -2.90
CA ASN A 45 -9.21 6.89 -3.91
C ASN A 45 -7.76 7.29 -3.61
N LEU A 46 -7.56 8.52 -3.17
CA LEU A 46 -6.22 8.96 -2.81
C LEU A 46 -5.70 8.22 -1.58
N VAL A 47 -6.58 8.05 -0.58
CA VAL A 47 -6.20 7.32 0.62
C VAL A 47 -5.81 5.88 0.28
N GLU A 48 -6.60 5.23 -0.56
CA GLU A 48 -6.29 3.87 -0.97
C GLU A 48 -4.97 3.81 -1.73
N LEU A 49 -4.76 4.76 -2.63
CA LEU A 49 -3.52 4.81 -3.41
C LEU A 49 -2.32 4.97 -2.50
N ASP A 50 -2.41 5.85 -1.51
CA ASP A 50 -1.31 6.04 -0.56
C ASP A 50 -1.01 4.78 0.23
N LEU A 51 -2.05 4.10 0.70
CA LEU A 51 -1.87 2.88 1.47
C LEU A 51 -1.20 1.80 0.63
N LEU A 52 -1.68 1.61 -0.59
CA LEU A 52 -1.11 0.59 -1.46
C LEU A 52 0.32 0.93 -1.85
N SER A 53 0.59 2.19 -2.11
CA SER A 53 1.95 2.62 -2.46
C SER A 53 2.93 2.34 -1.34
N ALA A 54 2.53 2.60 -0.10
CA ALA A 54 3.39 2.32 1.04
C ALA A 54 3.67 0.82 1.17
N LEU A 55 2.64 0.00 0.97
CA LEU A 55 2.81 -1.45 1.05
C LEU A 55 3.73 -1.97 -0.06
N VAL A 56 3.57 -1.43 -1.26
CA VAL A 56 4.39 -1.82 -2.39
C VAL A 56 5.85 -1.44 -2.17
N GLU A 57 6.07 -0.22 -1.68
CA GLU A 57 7.44 0.23 -1.40
C GLU A 57 8.11 -0.66 -0.36
N ASP A 58 7.36 -1.03 0.67
CA ASP A 58 7.88 -1.88 1.72
C ASP A 58 8.29 -3.24 1.17
N TYR A 59 7.44 -3.82 0.33
CA TYR A 59 7.73 -5.10 -0.29
C TYR A 59 8.96 -5.00 -1.20
N GLU A 60 9.06 -3.93 -1.97
CA GLU A 60 10.18 -3.76 -2.89
C GLU A 60 11.50 -3.58 -2.15
N GLU A 61 11.47 -2.90 -1.01
CA GLU A 61 12.69 -2.76 -0.21
C GLU A 61 13.20 -4.09 0.29
N GLU A 62 12.29 -5.00 0.60
CA GLU A 62 12.66 -6.32 1.10
C GLU A 62 13.15 -7.24 0.00
N HIS A 63 12.51 -7.20 -1.14
CA HIS A 63 12.71 -8.21 -2.17
C HIS A 63 13.52 -7.73 -3.38
N TYR A 64 13.61 -6.43 -3.55
CA TYR A 64 14.34 -5.85 -4.70
C TYR A 64 15.22 -4.71 -4.23
N PRO A 65 16.13 -4.96 -3.30
CA PRO A 65 17.02 -3.89 -2.83
C PRO A 65 17.97 -3.45 -3.94
N ILE A 66 18.31 -2.19 -3.92
CA ILE A 66 19.24 -1.62 -4.90
C ILE A 66 20.67 -1.70 -4.39
#